data_3b1d44e17a08c417f0c97850c7c0cdb6
#
_entry.id   3b1d44e17a08c417f0c97850c7c0cdb6
#
_cell.length_a   1.000
_cell.length_b   1.000
_cell.length_c   1.000
_cell.angle_alpha   90.00
_cell.angle_beta   90.00
_cell.angle_gamma   90.00
#
_symmetry.space_group_name_H-M   'P 1'
#
loop_
_entity.id
_entity.type
_entity.pdbx_description
1 polymer ?
#
loop_
_entity_poly.entity_id
_entity_poly.type
_entity_poly.pdbx_seq_one_letter_code
_entity_poly.pdbx_strand_id
1 'polypeptide(L)'
;VGRLAIVAAVAFIAAVGGVFAGRALVTRLAPPETELHAILHERLELDAAQRVQIGALEQQFAARKQALEQELRADNARLARAITAEHGYGPGVQAAVDRSHQAMGELQKETLQHVFRVRGVLRPEQA
;
A
#
# COMPACT_ATOMS: atom_id res chain seq x y z
N VAL A 1 3.02 -2.04 46.86
CA VAL A 1 1.95 -1.94 45.82
C VAL A 1 2.15 -0.65 45.00
N GLY A 2 2.45 0.51 45.58
CA GLY A 2 2.59 1.78 44.87
C GLY A 2 3.74 1.84 43.84
N ARG A 3 4.90 1.26 44.12
CA ARG A 3 6.06 1.27 43.21
C ARG A 3 5.82 0.45 41.95
N LEU A 4 5.15 -0.68 42.04
CA LEU A 4 4.79 -1.53 40.89
C LEU A 4 3.75 -0.82 39.98
N ALA A 5 2.78 -0.14 40.56
CA ALA A 5 1.79 0.64 39.82
C ALA A 5 2.43 1.81 39.05
N ILE A 6 3.40 2.49 39.67
CA ILE A 6 4.14 3.59 39.01
C ILE A 6 4.98 3.04 37.83
N VAL A 7 5.69 1.93 38.02
CA VAL A 7 6.49 1.32 36.94
C VAL A 7 5.60 0.86 35.78
N ALA A 8 4.44 0.24 36.09
CA ALA A 8 3.47 -0.16 35.07
C ALA A 8 2.90 1.05 34.30
N ALA A 9 2.57 2.14 34.99
CA ALA A 9 2.08 3.34 34.37
C ALA A 9 3.13 4.00 33.45
N VAL A 10 4.40 4.09 33.91
CA VAL A 10 5.49 4.63 33.09
C VAL A 10 5.76 3.75 31.86
N ALA A 11 5.77 2.43 32.01
CA ALA A 11 5.93 1.50 30.90
C ALA A 11 4.80 1.62 29.88
N PHE A 12 3.54 1.76 30.33
CA PHE A 12 2.40 1.96 29.47
C PHE A 12 2.46 3.28 28.70
N ILE A 13 2.79 4.39 29.35
CA ILE A 13 2.95 5.71 28.72
C ILE A 13 4.10 5.66 27.69
N ALA A 14 5.22 5.01 28.01
CA ALA A 14 6.34 4.86 27.08
C ALA A 14 5.95 4.01 25.87
N ALA A 15 5.19 2.93 26.04
CA ALA A 15 4.72 2.08 24.96
C ALA A 15 3.73 2.83 24.04
N VAL A 16 2.75 3.52 24.62
CA VAL A 16 1.78 4.35 23.86
C VAL A 16 2.49 5.50 23.15
N GLY A 17 3.39 6.21 23.82
CA GLY A 17 4.21 7.27 23.23
C GLY A 17 5.11 6.77 22.09
N GLY A 18 5.69 5.60 22.25
CA GLY A 18 6.49 4.95 21.20
C GLY A 18 5.68 4.58 19.96
N VAL A 19 4.46 4.07 20.14
CA VAL A 19 3.55 3.78 19.02
C VAL A 19 3.13 5.06 18.29
N PHE A 20 2.79 6.13 19.01
CA PHE A 20 2.43 7.42 18.40
C PHE A 20 3.62 8.08 17.69
N ALA A 21 4.80 8.07 18.30
CA ALA A 21 6.01 8.59 17.69
C ALA A 21 6.41 7.78 16.46
N GLY A 22 6.34 6.45 16.54
CA GLY A 22 6.61 5.54 15.41
C GLY A 22 5.63 5.77 14.25
N ARG A 23 4.34 5.92 14.54
CA ARG A 23 3.33 6.26 13.53
C ARG A 23 3.57 7.63 12.89
N ALA A 24 3.90 8.65 13.68
CA ALA A 24 4.21 9.99 13.18
C ALA A 24 5.50 10.00 12.33
N LEU A 25 6.48 9.17 12.66
CA LEU A 25 7.70 9.01 11.88
C LEU A 25 7.43 8.26 10.55
N VAL A 26 6.65 7.18 10.58
CA VAL A 26 6.27 6.41 9.38
C VAL A 26 5.40 7.23 8.43
N THR A 27 4.51 8.09 8.95
CA THR A 27 3.71 8.99 8.10
C THR A 27 4.50 10.18 7.54
N ARG A 28 5.68 10.49 8.11
CA ARG A 28 6.62 11.49 7.57
C ARG A 28 7.60 10.92 6.55
N LEU A 29 7.80 9.60 6.55
CA LEU A 29 8.47 8.90 5.46
C LEU A 29 7.45 8.86 4.33
N ALA A 30 7.67 9.69 3.31
CA ALA A 30 6.81 9.73 2.12
C ALA A 30 6.58 8.29 1.61
N PRO A 31 5.35 7.93 1.18
CA PRO A 31 5.13 6.64 0.56
C PRO A 31 6.12 6.45 -0.59
N PRO A 32 6.64 5.23 -0.83
CA PRO A 32 7.60 4.97 -1.90
C PRO A 32 7.12 5.41 -3.29
N GLU A 33 5.81 5.56 -3.46
CA GLU A 33 5.19 6.11 -4.66
C GLU A 33 5.45 7.60 -4.86
N THR A 34 5.50 8.36 -3.77
CA THR A 34 5.83 9.80 -3.81
C THR A 34 7.31 10.00 -4.13
N GLU A 35 8.16 9.06 -3.68
CA GLU A 35 9.60 9.10 -3.95
C GLU A 35 9.90 8.76 -5.41
N LEU A 36 9.24 7.74 -5.98
CA LEU A 36 9.33 7.40 -7.40
C LEU A 36 8.82 8.56 -8.28
N HIS A 37 7.70 9.17 -7.90
CA HIS A 37 7.15 10.34 -8.59
C HIS A 37 8.13 11.53 -8.57
N ALA A 38 8.74 11.84 -7.42
CA ALA A 38 9.74 12.89 -7.29
C ALA A 38 10.98 12.60 -8.16
N ILE A 39 11.48 11.36 -8.17
CA ILE A 39 12.62 10.94 -9.00
C ILE A 39 12.29 11.09 -10.48
N LEU A 40 11.10 10.68 -10.92
CA LEU A 40 10.67 10.81 -12.32
C LEU A 40 10.61 12.27 -12.75
N HIS A 41 10.09 13.17 -11.91
CA HIS A 41 9.94 14.59 -12.27
C HIS A 41 11.22 15.41 -12.09
N GLU A 42 12.08 15.09 -11.13
CA GLU A 42 13.27 15.89 -10.82
C GLU A 42 14.53 15.41 -11.53
N ARG A 43 14.68 14.09 -11.77
CA ARG A 43 15.93 13.52 -12.31
C ARG A 43 15.90 13.18 -13.79
N LEU A 44 14.72 13.04 -14.41
CA LEU A 44 14.62 12.57 -15.79
C LEU A 44 14.44 13.68 -16.83
N GLU A 45 14.50 14.96 -16.44
CA GLU A 45 14.35 16.12 -17.37
C GLU A 45 13.20 15.92 -18.39
N LEU A 46 12.01 15.57 -17.88
CA LEU A 46 10.84 15.32 -18.70
C LEU A 46 10.41 16.59 -19.46
N ASP A 47 10.13 16.47 -20.73
CA ASP A 47 9.51 17.56 -21.50
C ASP A 47 8.02 17.73 -21.14
N ALA A 48 7.41 18.80 -21.64
CA ALA A 48 6.02 19.14 -21.31
C ALA A 48 5.02 18.06 -21.77
N ALA A 49 5.25 17.43 -22.91
CA ALA A 49 4.40 16.38 -23.44
C ALA A 49 4.51 15.10 -22.60
N GLN A 50 5.73 14.71 -22.23
CA GLN A 50 5.99 13.57 -21.35
C GLN A 50 5.33 13.75 -19.97
N ARG A 51 5.42 14.95 -19.37
CA ARG A 51 4.76 15.24 -18.07
C ARG A 51 3.26 15.07 -18.15
N VAL A 52 2.60 15.54 -19.20
CA VAL A 52 1.16 15.39 -19.40
C VAL A 52 0.78 13.92 -19.54
N GLN A 53 1.53 13.15 -20.36
CA GLN A 53 1.26 11.73 -20.58
C GLN A 53 1.48 10.90 -19.32
N ILE A 54 2.59 11.10 -18.62
CA ILE A 54 2.90 10.42 -17.37
C ILE A 54 1.86 10.75 -16.30
N GLY A 55 1.49 12.03 -16.14
CA GLY A 55 0.44 12.45 -15.21
C GLY A 55 -0.91 11.77 -15.46
N ALA A 56 -1.30 11.58 -16.73
CA ALA A 56 -2.51 10.84 -17.08
C ALA A 56 -2.40 9.35 -16.71
N LEU A 57 -1.24 8.71 -16.96
CA LEU A 57 -0.99 7.31 -16.58
C LEU A 57 -1.01 7.11 -15.06
N GLU A 58 -0.44 8.05 -14.32
CA GLU A 58 -0.43 8.03 -12.85
C GLU A 58 -1.84 8.15 -12.27
N GLN A 59 -2.68 9.05 -12.81
CA GLN A 59 -4.07 9.18 -12.39
C GLN A 59 -4.88 7.90 -12.63
N GLN A 60 -4.71 7.28 -13.80
CA GLN A 60 -5.37 6.02 -14.13
C GLN A 60 -4.92 4.89 -13.20
N PHE A 61 -3.63 4.79 -12.95
CA PHE A 61 -3.06 3.80 -12.04
C PHE A 61 -3.54 4.01 -10.60
N ALA A 62 -3.53 5.24 -10.09
CA ALA A 62 -3.99 5.57 -8.75
C ALA A 62 -5.45 5.16 -8.52
N ALA A 63 -6.35 5.45 -9.48
CA ALA A 63 -7.75 5.07 -9.41
C ALA A 63 -7.92 3.53 -9.39
N ARG A 64 -7.21 2.82 -10.27
CA ARG A 64 -7.28 1.35 -10.35
C ARG A 64 -6.70 0.68 -9.12
N LYS A 65 -5.55 1.15 -8.64
CA LYS A 65 -4.92 0.72 -7.41
C LYS A 65 -5.84 0.89 -6.21
N GLN A 66 -6.46 2.05 -6.05
CA GLN A 66 -7.39 2.32 -4.96
C GLN A 66 -8.58 1.34 -4.97
N ALA A 67 -9.13 1.03 -6.14
CA ALA A 67 -10.22 0.06 -6.26
C ALA A 67 -9.78 -1.35 -5.82
N LEU A 68 -8.61 -1.83 -6.27
CA LEU A 68 -8.07 -3.13 -5.90
C LEU A 68 -7.70 -3.22 -4.41
N GLU A 69 -7.19 -2.14 -3.82
CA GLU A 69 -6.94 -2.10 -2.38
C GLU A 69 -8.22 -2.13 -1.54
N GLN A 70 -9.31 -1.53 -2.03
CA GLN A 70 -10.62 -1.65 -1.38
C GLN A 70 -11.16 -3.07 -1.48
N GLU A 71 -10.99 -3.74 -2.60
CA GLU A 71 -11.35 -5.14 -2.79
C GLU A 71 -10.56 -6.04 -1.84
N LEU A 72 -9.24 -5.88 -1.76
CA LEU A 72 -8.38 -6.58 -0.80
C LEU A 72 -8.83 -6.41 0.66
N ARG A 73 -9.17 -5.19 1.06
CA ARG A 73 -9.70 -4.93 2.41
C ARG A 73 -11.02 -5.66 2.65
N ALA A 74 -11.91 -5.69 1.65
CA ALA A 74 -13.18 -6.41 1.74
C ALA A 74 -12.97 -7.92 1.82
N ASP A 75 -12.02 -8.48 1.05
CA ASP A 75 -11.69 -9.89 1.06
C ASP A 75 -11.03 -10.32 2.38
N ASN A 76 -10.14 -9.51 2.94
CA ASN A 76 -9.58 -9.75 4.27
C ASN A 76 -10.67 -9.75 5.36
N ALA A 77 -11.67 -8.87 5.25
CA ALA A 77 -12.80 -8.87 6.18
C ALA A 77 -13.71 -10.12 5.98
N ARG A 78 -13.87 -10.61 4.75
CA ARG A 78 -14.56 -11.89 4.47
C ARG A 78 -13.80 -13.07 5.05
N LEU A 79 -12.48 -13.10 4.88
CA LEU A 79 -11.61 -14.12 5.43
C LEU A 79 -11.72 -14.18 6.97
N ALA A 80 -11.65 -13.03 7.63
CA ALA A 80 -11.81 -12.97 9.09
C ALA A 80 -13.16 -13.55 9.56
N ARG A 81 -14.25 -13.22 8.85
CA ARG A 81 -15.58 -13.78 9.14
C ARG A 81 -15.66 -15.28 8.90
N ALA A 82 -15.07 -15.78 7.81
CA ALA A 82 -15.05 -17.20 7.49
C ALA A 82 -14.28 -18.01 8.54
N ILE A 83 -13.12 -17.53 8.98
CA ILE A 83 -12.33 -18.15 10.06
C ILE A 83 -13.15 -18.23 11.35
N THR A 84 -13.85 -17.15 11.72
CA THR A 84 -14.68 -17.11 12.92
C THR A 84 -15.87 -18.08 12.84
N ALA A 85 -16.46 -18.24 11.65
CA ALA A 85 -17.62 -19.10 11.45
C ALA A 85 -17.26 -20.59 11.37
N GLU A 86 -16.19 -20.94 10.67
CA GLU A 86 -15.82 -22.33 10.37
C GLU A 86 -14.89 -22.94 11.42
N HIS A 87 -14.23 -22.12 12.25
CA HIS A 87 -13.29 -22.56 13.30
C HIS A 87 -12.16 -23.47 12.78
N GLY A 88 -11.87 -23.43 11.47
CA GLY A 88 -10.87 -24.24 10.78
C GLY A 88 -10.73 -23.87 9.32
N TYR A 89 -9.95 -24.65 8.58
CA TYR A 89 -9.74 -24.44 7.15
C TYR A 89 -10.85 -25.13 6.34
N GLY A 90 -11.99 -24.47 6.25
CA GLY A 90 -13.15 -24.94 5.49
C GLY A 90 -13.33 -24.23 4.14
N PRO A 91 -14.39 -24.53 3.40
CA PRO A 91 -14.62 -24.03 2.04
C PRO A 91 -14.78 -22.51 1.98
N GLY A 92 -15.35 -21.87 2.99
CA GLY A 92 -15.47 -20.41 3.07
C GLY A 92 -14.13 -19.73 3.28
N VAL A 93 -13.28 -20.30 4.14
CA VAL A 93 -11.89 -19.82 4.34
C VAL A 93 -11.10 -19.95 3.05
N GLN A 94 -11.15 -21.12 2.40
CA GLN A 94 -10.47 -21.35 1.12
C GLN A 94 -10.91 -20.34 0.06
N ALA A 95 -12.22 -20.18 -0.14
CA ALA A 95 -12.75 -19.24 -1.13
C ALA A 95 -12.38 -17.77 -0.84
N ALA A 96 -12.25 -17.38 0.43
CA ALA A 96 -11.81 -16.05 0.80
C ALA A 96 -10.31 -15.83 0.52
N VAL A 97 -9.48 -16.84 0.77
CA VAL A 97 -8.04 -16.83 0.43
C VAL A 97 -7.84 -16.71 -1.08
N ASP A 98 -8.57 -17.50 -1.88
CA ASP A 98 -8.45 -17.47 -3.34
C ASP A 98 -8.80 -16.09 -3.92
N ARG A 99 -9.87 -15.45 -3.43
CA ARG A 99 -10.24 -14.08 -3.83
C ARG A 99 -9.16 -13.07 -3.45
N SER A 100 -8.61 -13.15 -2.24
CA SER A 100 -7.55 -12.26 -1.79
C SER A 100 -6.30 -12.40 -2.68
N HIS A 101 -5.92 -13.62 -3.04
CA HIS A 101 -4.81 -13.88 -3.97
C HIS A 101 -5.09 -13.32 -5.36
N GLN A 102 -6.32 -13.44 -5.86
CA GLN A 102 -6.71 -12.89 -7.15
C GLN A 102 -6.58 -11.36 -7.16
N ALA A 103 -7.14 -10.67 -6.17
CA ALA A 103 -7.04 -9.21 -6.06
C ALA A 103 -5.59 -8.73 -5.92
N MET A 104 -4.76 -9.45 -5.14
CA MET A 104 -3.34 -9.16 -5.02
C MET A 104 -2.59 -9.37 -6.34
N GLY A 105 -2.88 -10.44 -7.07
CA GLY A 105 -2.32 -10.72 -8.39
C GLY A 105 -2.68 -9.64 -9.42
N GLU A 106 -3.92 -9.15 -9.41
CA GLU A 106 -4.33 -8.05 -10.28
C GLU A 106 -3.62 -6.74 -9.91
N LEU A 107 -3.45 -6.43 -8.63
CA LEU A 107 -2.71 -5.25 -8.19
C LEU A 107 -1.24 -5.32 -8.65
N GLN A 108 -0.61 -6.48 -8.57
CA GLN A 108 0.76 -6.68 -9.06
C GLN A 108 0.86 -6.48 -10.57
N LYS A 109 -0.08 -7.02 -11.35
CA LYS A 109 -0.13 -6.84 -12.81
C LYS A 109 -0.31 -5.37 -13.18
N GLU A 110 -1.25 -4.67 -12.56
CA GLU A 110 -1.48 -3.24 -12.79
C GLU A 110 -0.23 -2.40 -12.48
N THR A 111 0.47 -2.73 -11.39
CA THR A 111 1.72 -2.05 -11.02
C THR A 111 2.80 -2.24 -12.09
N LEU A 112 3.01 -3.47 -12.55
CA LEU A 112 3.98 -3.76 -13.62
C LEU A 112 3.59 -3.10 -14.94
N GLN A 113 2.32 -3.17 -15.33
CA GLN A 113 1.83 -2.51 -16.54
C GLN A 113 2.01 -0.99 -16.48
N HIS A 114 1.76 -0.37 -15.32
CA HIS A 114 1.99 1.04 -15.11
C HIS A 114 3.47 1.41 -15.32
N VAL A 115 4.38 0.66 -14.71
CA VAL A 115 5.83 0.87 -14.87
C VAL A 115 6.23 0.79 -16.36
N PHE A 116 5.75 -0.22 -17.09
CA PHE A 116 6.08 -0.36 -18.51
C PHE A 116 5.43 0.71 -19.40
N ARG A 117 4.22 1.18 -19.07
CA ARG A 117 3.58 2.30 -19.77
C ARG A 117 4.36 3.60 -19.56
N VAL A 118 4.78 3.90 -18.33
CA VAL A 118 5.62 5.06 -18.02
C VAL A 118 6.94 4.96 -18.77
N ARG A 119 7.60 3.80 -18.72
CA ARG A 119 8.84 3.55 -19.47
C ARG A 119 8.67 3.79 -20.98
N GLY A 120 7.51 3.42 -21.55
CA GLY A 120 7.19 3.64 -22.97
C GLY A 120 7.04 5.10 -23.38
N VAL A 121 6.85 6.02 -22.44
CA VAL A 121 6.81 7.47 -22.66
C VAL A 121 8.22 8.10 -22.61
N LEU A 122 9.16 7.41 -21.95
CA LEU A 122 10.53 7.89 -21.78
C LEU A 122 11.34 7.71 -23.07
N ARG A 123 12.27 8.62 -23.32
CA ARG A 123 13.27 8.47 -24.40
C ARG A 123 14.29 7.38 -24.00
N PRO A 124 15.01 6.78 -24.99
CA PRO A 124 15.98 5.73 -24.72
C PRO A 124 17.04 6.07 -23.67
N GLU A 125 17.47 7.33 -23.62
CA GLU A 125 18.45 7.83 -22.65
C GLU A 125 17.87 8.06 -21.23
N GLN A 126 16.54 8.03 -21.09
CA GLN A 126 15.82 8.19 -19.83
C GLN A 126 15.30 6.85 -19.27
N ALA A 127 15.31 5.74 -20.04
CA ALA A 127 14.60 4.49 -19.76
C ALA A 127 15.45 3.41 -19.05
#